data_880d133897251c9048680579ca1bf1da
#
_entry.id   880d133897251c9048680579ca1bf1da
#
_cell.length_a   1.000
_cell.length_b   1.000
_cell.length_c   1.000
_cell.angle_alpha   90.00
_cell.angle_beta   90.00
_cell.angle_gamma   90.00
#
_symmetry.space_group_name_H-M   'P 1'
#
loop_
_entity.id
_entity.type
_entity.pdbx_description
1 polymer ?
#
loop_
_entity_poly.entity_id
_entity_poly.type
_entity_poly.pdbx_seq_one_letter_code
_entity_poly.pdbx_strand_id
1 'polypeptide(L)'
;MVICVLATVSYETGALTIYKQFLKALEHFGGEHEWHVFIAEGMPNPTINNVKYHVCHTKGIDRMKFDFVGFKRIIKEFGIKPDVVFSLQNTGVRCKASRYVIYFHQALAITKYTINLRSKFAKTYLFYHYFYPLYIRLLINKKTFIAVQTNQIKNGLSKRLGFPKDRIGVYFPETEKIDVSELESYEYETETYNFIYPATPFEFKEHITLAYAVNEAYKQNPELAKKIRVNLTLSLGELPDMDNYIKQNGLENNFVYHGRIPHQQLLSMVKSSDGLLFPSVIETLGLPLLEAASLGTPVIANDLEYVHEVLNGYDGVKYVKVHDYEEWGRKILTCCSQKHYAPYSLPEDNSWERLMKLITEGIIQNK
;
A
#
# COMPACT_ATOMS: atom_id res chain seq x y z
N MET A 1 3.12 -26.05 -18.03
CA MET A 1 1.79 -25.42 -17.92
C MET A 1 1.83 -24.06 -18.62
N VAL A 2 0.67 -23.62 -19.10
CA VAL A 2 0.49 -22.27 -19.65
C VAL A 2 -0.12 -21.37 -18.55
N ILE A 3 0.59 -20.32 -18.19
CA ILE A 3 0.19 -19.41 -17.12
C ILE A 3 -0.04 -17.99 -17.68
N CYS A 4 -1.24 -17.47 -17.51
CA CYS A 4 -1.57 -16.11 -17.91
C CYS A 4 -1.52 -15.18 -16.70
N VAL A 5 -0.76 -14.10 -16.80
CA VAL A 5 -0.64 -13.07 -15.75
C VAL A 5 -1.29 -11.78 -16.20
N LEU A 6 -2.12 -11.20 -15.35
CA LEU A 6 -2.85 -9.97 -15.63
C LEU A 6 -2.29 -8.82 -14.78
N ALA A 7 -1.66 -7.84 -15.42
CA ALA A 7 -1.05 -6.67 -14.80
C ALA A 7 -1.42 -5.36 -15.53
N THR A 8 -2.53 -5.33 -16.28
CA THR A 8 -2.88 -4.23 -17.18
C THR A 8 -3.22 -2.90 -16.50
N VAL A 9 -3.26 -2.85 -15.16
CA VAL A 9 -3.50 -1.62 -14.36
C VAL A 9 -2.41 -1.36 -13.32
N SER A 10 -1.29 -2.09 -13.39
CA SER A 10 -0.19 -2.00 -12.43
C SER A 10 0.89 -1.00 -12.86
N TYR A 11 0.51 0.14 -13.44
CA TYR A 11 1.42 1.10 -14.05
C TYR A 11 1.80 2.27 -13.14
N GLU A 12 1.22 2.39 -11.93
CA GLU A 12 1.51 3.50 -10.99
C GLU A 12 1.65 2.99 -9.55
N THR A 13 2.42 3.73 -8.74
CA THR A 13 2.54 3.59 -7.28
C THR A 13 2.78 2.15 -6.77
N GLY A 14 2.16 1.78 -5.66
CA GLY A 14 2.33 0.46 -5.04
C GLY A 14 1.98 -0.73 -5.94
N ALA A 15 1.07 -0.57 -6.92
CA ALA A 15 0.77 -1.63 -7.87
C ALA A 15 1.95 -1.91 -8.82
N LEU A 16 2.69 -0.87 -9.23
CA LEU A 16 3.90 -1.03 -10.02
C LEU A 16 5.02 -1.71 -9.22
N THR A 17 5.15 -1.37 -7.94
CA THR A 17 6.11 -2.03 -7.02
C THR A 17 5.82 -3.53 -6.95
N ILE A 18 4.58 -3.94 -6.72
CA ILE A 18 4.18 -5.35 -6.69
C ILE A 18 4.45 -6.05 -8.03
N TYR A 19 4.21 -5.37 -9.15
CA TYR A 19 4.51 -5.92 -10.46
C TYR A 19 6.02 -6.12 -10.67
N LYS A 20 6.87 -5.18 -10.26
CA LYS A 20 8.34 -5.34 -10.31
C LYS A 20 8.83 -6.50 -9.44
N GLN A 21 8.28 -6.65 -8.24
CA GLN A 21 8.57 -7.80 -7.36
C GLN A 21 8.15 -9.12 -8.01
N PHE A 22 6.97 -9.14 -8.65
CA PHE A 22 6.54 -10.31 -9.42
C PHE A 22 7.53 -10.66 -10.55
N LEU A 23 8.02 -9.67 -11.31
CA LEU A 23 9.00 -9.92 -12.37
C LEU A 23 10.30 -10.55 -11.83
N LYS A 24 10.79 -10.03 -10.70
CA LYS A 24 11.96 -10.60 -10.00
C LYS A 24 11.69 -12.03 -9.54
N ALA A 25 10.53 -12.28 -8.94
CA ALA A 25 10.11 -13.62 -8.53
C ALA A 25 9.94 -14.56 -9.73
N LEU A 26 9.44 -14.07 -10.85
CA LEU A 26 9.28 -14.83 -12.08
C LEU A 26 10.62 -15.28 -12.65
N GLU A 27 11.63 -14.41 -12.63
CA GLU A 27 13.00 -14.73 -13.07
C GLU A 27 13.62 -15.84 -12.21
N HIS A 28 13.40 -15.83 -10.89
CA HIS A 28 14.01 -16.78 -9.95
C HIS A 28 13.22 -18.07 -9.78
N PHE A 29 11.90 -18.01 -9.82
CA PHE A 29 11.00 -19.12 -9.45
C PHE A 29 10.02 -19.51 -10.57
N GLY A 30 10.08 -18.89 -11.75
CA GLY A 30 9.14 -19.12 -12.86
C GLY A 30 9.23 -20.53 -13.47
N GLY A 31 10.38 -21.20 -13.31
CA GLY A 31 10.61 -22.56 -13.81
C GLY A 31 10.48 -22.65 -15.35
N GLU A 32 10.23 -23.87 -15.84
CA GLU A 32 10.08 -24.16 -17.30
C GLU A 32 8.63 -23.98 -17.79
N HIS A 33 7.82 -23.16 -17.12
CA HIS A 33 6.43 -22.92 -17.53
C HIS A 33 6.37 -21.87 -18.64
N GLU A 34 5.35 -21.92 -19.49
CA GLU A 34 5.07 -20.90 -20.49
C GLU A 34 4.24 -19.78 -19.83
N TRP A 35 4.79 -18.57 -19.82
CA TRP A 35 4.18 -17.40 -19.20
C TRP A 35 3.72 -16.39 -20.25
N HIS A 36 2.46 -15.98 -20.16
CA HIS A 36 1.87 -14.91 -20.95
C HIS A 36 1.49 -13.76 -20.02
N VAL A 37 2.24 -12.67 -20.07
CA VAL A 37 2.06 -11.51 -19.16
C VAL A 37 1.36 -10.39 -19.93
N PHE A 38 0.12 -10.08 -19.51
CA PHE A 38 -0.70 -9.03 -20.10
C PHE A 38 -0.49 -7.74 -19.31
N ILE A 39 0.06 -6.72 -19.98
CA ILE A 39 0.50 -5.45 -19.37
C ILE A 39 -0.14 -4.25 -20.06
N ALA A 40 -0.12 -3.08 -19.38
CA ALA A 40 -0.42 -1.81 -20.04
C ALA A 40 0.78 -1.30 -20.83
N GLU A 41 0.52 -0.39 -21.76
CA GLU A 41 1.57 0.29 -22.52
C GLU A 41 2.55 1.03 -21.59
N GLY A 42 3.85 0.95 -21.87
CA GLY A 42 4.91 1.60 -21.09
C GLY A 42 5.33 0.88 -19.81
N MET A 43 4.73 -0.26 -19.49
CA MET A 43 5.17 -1.06 -18.34
C MET A 43 6.47 -1.81 -18.60
N PRO A 44 7.31 -2.08 -17.56
CA PRO A 44 8.51 -2.90 -17.68
C PRO A 44 8.19 -4.29 -18.27
N ASN A 45 8.99 -4.70 -19.26
CA ASN A 45 8.85 -5.98 -19.95
C ASN A 45 10.24 -6.61 -20.25
N PRO A 46 11.04 -6.91 -19.20
CA PRO A 46 12.37 -7.47 -19.38
C PRO A 46 12.32 -8.82 -20.09
N THR A 47 13.39 -9.13 -20.82
CA THR A 47 13.52 -10.44 -21.48
C THR A 47 13.76 -11.52 -20.41
N ILE A 48 12.77 -12.36 -20.18
CA ILE A 48 12.83 -13.51 -19.27
C ILE A 48 12.51 -14.76 -20.10
N ASN A 49 13.24 -15.84 -19.87
CA ASN A 49 13.01 -17.10 -20.58
C ASN A 49 11.57 -17.60 -20.38
N ASN A 50 10.97 -18.12 -21.45
CA ASN A 50 9.61 -18.66 -21.48
C ASN A 50 8.51 -17.63 -21.14
N VAL A 51 8.80 -16.31 -21.22
CA VAL A 51 7.84 -15.23 -20.99
C VAL A 51 7.52 -14.48 -22.26
N LYS A 52 6.23 -14.34 -22.55
CA LYS A 52 5.69 -13.54 -23.65
C LYS A 52 4.84 -12.40 -23.10
N TYR A 53 5.13 -11.16 -23.51
CA TYR A 53 4.37 -9.98 -23.09
C TYR A 53 3.31 -9.62 -24.12
N HIS A 54 2.12 -9.24 -23.63
CA HIS A 54 0.99 -8.80 -24.45
C HIS A 54 0.52 -7.43 -23.95
N VAL A 55 0.68 -6.40 -24.76
CA VAL A 55 0.22 -5.04 -24.42
C VAL A 55 -1.29 -4.93 -24.60
N CYS A 56 -1.99 -4.46 -23.59
CA CYS A 56 -3.44 -4.30 -23.55
C CYS A 56 -3.85 -2.88 -23.16
N HIS A 57 -4.80 -2.32 -23.88
CA HIS A 57 -5.38 -1.02 -23.57
C HIS A 57 -6.66 -1.20 -22.76
N THR A 58 -6.56 -1.05 -21.42
CA THR A 58 -7.68 -1.31 -20.50
C THR A 58 -7.85 -0.17 -19.49
N LYS A 59 -8.44 0.96 -19.90
CA LYS A 59 -8.74 2.08 -19.01
C LYS A 59 -10.25 2.20 -18.75
N GLY A 60 -10.64 2.56 -17.54
CA GLY A 60 -12.02 2.84 -17.17
C GLY A 60 -13.00 1.69 -17.47
N ILE A 61 -14.04 1.94 -18.28
CA ILE A 61 -15.07 0.96 -18.65
C ILE A 61 -14.48 -0.19 -19.48
N ASP A 62 -13.44 0.04 -20.28
CA ASP A 62 -12.82 -0.99 -21.10
C ASP A 62 -12.12 -2.05 -20.24
N ARG A 63 -11.73 -1.67 -19.03
CA ARG A 63 -11.24 -2.60 -18.03
C ARG A 63 -12.31 -3.65 -17.65
N MET A 64 -13.54 -3.22 -17.39
CA MET A 64 -14.63 -4.14 -17.08
C MET A 64 -14.95 -5.04 -18.28
N LYS A 65 -15.02 -4.46 -19.50
CA LYS A 65 -15.22 -5.25 -20.72
C LYS A 65 -14.10 -6.28 -20.91
N PHE A 66 -12.86 -5.91 -20.63
CA PHE A 66 -11.71 -6.82 -20.68
C PHE A 66 -11.90 -8.00 -19.73
N ASP A 67 -12.26 -7.76 -18.47
CA ASP A 67 -12.44 -8.83 -17.48
C ASP A 67 -13.57 -9.79 -17.81
N PHE A 68 -14.67 -9.32 -18.39
CA PHE A 68 -15.80 -10.18 -18.73
C PHE A 68 -15.69 -10.89 -20.09
N VAL A 69 -15.13 -10.23 -21.10
CA VAL A 69 -15.15 -10.73 -22.49
C VAL A 69 -13.81 -10.57 -23.19
N GLY A 70 -13.12 -9.45 -23.00
CA GLY A 70 -11.94 -9.07 -23.78
C GLY A 70 -10.79 -10.05 -23.59
N PHE A 71 -10.47 -10.42 -22.35
CA PHE A 71 -9.41 -11.40 -22.07
C PHE A 71 -9.66 -12.74 -22.76
N LYS A 72 -10.90 -13.26 -22.70
CA LYS A 72 -11.28 -14.51 -23.38
C LYS A 72 -11.11 -14.42 -24.89
N ARG A 73 -11.37 -13.24 -25.50
CA ARG A 73 -11.20 -13.01 -26.93
C ARG A 73 -9.70 -13.00 -27.28
N ILE A 74 -8.88 -12.26 -26.56
CA ILE A 74 -7.45 -12.15 -26.79
C ILE A 74 -6.76 -13.51 -26.69
N ILE A 75 -6.98 -14.29 -25.64
CA ILE A 75 -6.35 -15.62 -25.51
C ILE A 75 -6.80 -16.58 -26.63
N LYS A 76 -8.02 -16.44 -27.13
CA LYS A 76 -8.51 -17.23 -28.28
C LYS A 76 -7.81 -16.82 -29.58
N GLU A 77 -7.60 -15.52 -29.81
CA GLU A 77 -6.89 -14.98 -31.00
C GLU A 77 -5.43 -15.43 -31.02
N PHE A 78 -4.78 -15.49 -29.88
CA PHE A 78 -3.40 -15.99 -29.76
C PHE A 78 -3.29 -17.52 -29.61
N GLY A 79 -4.39 -18.26 -29.61
CA GLY A 79 -4.40 -19.71 -29.43
C GLY A 79 -3.99 -20.18 -28.03
N ILE A 80 -4.01 -19.29 -27.02
CA ILE A 80 -3.57 -19.56 -25.67
C ILE A 80 -4.68 -20.30 -24.90
N LYS A 81 -4.30 -21.40 -24.24
CA LYS A 81 -5.19 -22.19 -23.36
C LYS A 81 -4.60 -22.20 -21.95
N PRO A 82 -4.98 -21.25 -21.08
CA PRO A 82 -4.36 -21.14 -19.76
C PRO A 82 -4.74 -22.32 -18.85
N ASP A 83 -3.74 -22.92 -18.21
CA ASP A 83 -3.93 -23.81 -17.07
C ASP A 83 -4.21 -22.99 -15.82
N VAL A 84 -3.48 -21.87 -15.64
CA VAL A 84 -3.58 -20.98 -14.50
C VAL A 84 -3.74 -19.52 -14.97
N VAL A 85 -4.58 -18.78 -14.27
CA VAL A 85 -4.67 -17.32 -14.41
C VAL A 85 -4.27 -16.68 -13.10
N PHE A 86 -3.22 -15.88 -13.13
CA PHE A 86 -2.75 -15.06 -12.01
C PHE A 86 -3.04 -13.59 -12.27
N SER A 87 -3.77 -12.94 -11.37
CA SER A 87 -4.16 -11.54 -11.51
C SER A 87 -3.50 -10.68 -10.44
N LEU A 88 -2.71 -9.68 -10.85
CA LEU A 88 -2.13 -8.64 -10.00
C LEU A 88 -3.04 -7.40 -9.88
N GLN A 89 -4.28 -7.48 -10.33
CA GLN A 89 -5.14 -6.33 -10.51
C GLN A 89 -6.42 -6.36 -9.66
N ASN A 90 -6.38 -7.06 -8.52
CA ASN A 90 -7.46 -7.16 -7.52
C ASN A 90 -8.76 -7.86 -8.01
N THR A 91 -8.85 -8.26 -9.27
CA THR A 91 -10.05 -8.89 -9.86
C THR A 91 -9.66 -10.11 -10.65
N GLY A 92 -10.60 -11.05 -10.79
CA GLY A 92 -10.47 -12.15 -11.74
C GLY A 92 -10.90 -11.75 -13.16
N VAL A 93 -10.89 -12.74 -14.07
CA VAL A 93 -11.41 -12.62 -15.43
C VAL A 93 -12.27 -13.83 -15.79
N ARG A 94 -13.21 -13.64 -16.73
CA ARG A 94 -14.00 -14.75 -17.28
C ARG A 94 -13.26 -15.46 -18.40
N CYS A 95 -12.68 -16.58 -18.09
CA CYS A 95 -12.12 -17.52 -19.05
C CYS A 95 -12.24 -18.96 -18.50
N LYS A 96 -11.72 -19.95 -19.23
CA LYS A 96 -11.66 -21.34 -18.76
C LYS A 96 -10.22 -21.64 -18.36
N ALA A 97 -9.98 -21.93 -17.09
CA ALA A 97 -8.70 -22.36 -16.55
C ALA A 97 -8.91 -23.38 -15.44
N SER A 98 -7.85 -24.10 -15.05
CA SER A 98 -7.88 -25.07 -13.95
C SER A 98 -7.80 -24.38 -12.60
N ARG A 99 -7.11 -23.23 -12.52
CA ARG A 99 -6.89 -22.48 -11.28
C ARG A 99 -6.87 -20.97 -11.56
N TYR A 100 -7.28 -20.20 -10.55
CA TYR A 100 -7.21 -18.75 -10.56
C TYR A 100 -6.57 -18.28 -9.26
N VAL A 101 -5.58 -17.40 -9.35
CA VAL A 101 -4.95 -16.74 -8.21
C VAL A 101 -5.10 -15.24 -8.39
N ILE A 102 -5.56 -14.53 -7.36
CA ILE A 102 -5.73 -13.08 -7.38
C ILE A 102 -4.87 -12.49 -6.27
N TYR A 103 -3.92 -11.63 -6.59
CA TYR A 103 -3.22 -10.81 -5.62
C TYR A 103 -4.06 -9.57 -5.33
N PHE A 104 -4.58 -9.49 -4.12
CA PHE A 104 -5.52 -8.45 -3.72
C PHE A 104 -4.86 -7.46 -2.75
N HIS A 105 -4.77 -6.21 -3.19
CA HIS A 105 -4.15 -5.09 -2.46
C HIS A 105 -5.03 -3.82 -2.50
N GLN A 106 -6.37 -3.96 -2.36
CA GLN A 106 -7.33 -2.85 -2.38
C GLN A 106 -8.14 -2.79 -1.08
N ALA A 107 -7.68 -1.98 -0.11
CA ALA A 107 -8.31 -1.89 1.20
C ALA A 107 -9.68 -1.17 1.19
N LEU A 108 -9.90 -0.21 0.29
CA LEU A 108 -11.18 0.54 0.19
C LEU A 108 -12.40 -0.36 -0.02
N ALA A 109 -12.19 -1.51 -0.70
CA ALA A 109 -13.29 -2.46 -0.97
C ALA A 109 -13.81 -3.17 0.28
N ILE A 110 -13.03 -3.21 1.35
CA ILE A 110 -13.30 -4.04 2.53
C ILE A 110 -13.36 -3.27 3.85
N THR A 111 -12.77 -2.09 3.90
CA THR A 111 -12.72 -1.26 5.11
C THR A 111 -13.91 -0.30 5.15
N LYS A 112 -14.56 -0.18 6.31
CA LYS A 112 -15.58 0.84 6.52
C LYS A 112 -14.91 2.17 6.86
N TYR A 113 -15.30 3.20 6.15
CA TYR A 113 -14.87 4.57 6.40
C TYR A 113 -16.05 5.53 6.24
N THR A 114 -16.16 6.49 7.13
CA THR A 114 -17.19 7.54 7.03
C THR A 114 -16.65 8.66 6.15
N ILE A 115 -17.13 8.72 4.91
CA ILE A 115 -16.68 9.71 3.95
C ILE A 115 -17.58 10.96 3.99
N ASN A 116 -16.97 12.11 3.81
CA ASN A 116 -17.69 13.33 3.50
C ASN A 116 -18.21 13.27 2.04
N LEU A 117 -19.52 13.20 1.85
CA LEU A 117 -20.14 13.10 0.52
C LEU A 117 -19.90 14.33 -0.38
N ARG A 118 -19.45 15.45 0.18
CA ARG A 118 -19.05 16.66 -0.58
C ARG A 118 -17.60 16.58 -1.07
N SER A 119 -16.84 15.59 -0.62
CA SER A 119 -15.46 15.37 -1.04
C SER A 119 -15.36 15.02 -2.52
N LYS A 120 -14.27 15.49 -3.14
CA LYS A 120 -13.89 15.06 -4.50
C LYS A 120 -13.65 13.55 -4.64
N PHE A 121 -13.33 12.87 -3.53
CA PHE A 121 -13.10 11.42 -3.48
C PHE A 121 -14.35 10.59 -3.19
N ALA A 122 -15.49 11.21 -2.86
CA ALA A 122 -16.72 10.50 -2.49
C ALA A 122 -17.15 9.48 -3.55
N LYS A 123 -17.14 9.85 -4.82
CA LYS A 123 -17.52 8.95 -5.92
C LYS A 123 -16.60 7.74 -6.02
N THR A 124 -15.29 7.95 -5.90
CA THR A 124 -14.28 6.88 -5.92
C THR A 124 -14.46 5.93 -4.75
N TYR A 125 -14.65 6.47 -3.54
CA TYR A 125 -14.91 5.67 -2.36
C TYR A 125 -16.20 4.84 -2.49
N LEU A 126 -17.32 5.46 -2.89
CA LEU A 126 -18.60 4.78 -3.07
C LEU A 126 -18.49 3.65 -4.10
N PHE A 127 -17.75 3.89 -5.19
CA PHE A 127 -17.48 2.85 -6.19
C PHE A 127 -16.73 1.67 -5.57
N TYR A 128 -15.58 1.90 -4.93
CA TYR A 128 -14.76 0.84 -4.33
C TYR A 128 -15.46 0.16 -3.17
N HIS A 129 -16.22 0.88 -2.35
CA HIS A 129 -16.84 0.32 -1.15
C HIS A 129 -18.11 -0.48 -1.46
N TYR A 130 -18.96 -0.01 -2.38
CA TYR A 130 -20.25 -0.65 -2.65
C TYR A 130 -20.29 -1.47 -3.94
N PHE A 131 -19.75 -0.93 -5.02
CA PHE A 131 -19.83 -1.57 -6.33
C PHE A 131 -18.70 -2.59 -6.53
N TYR A 132 -17.48 -2.27 -6.16
CA TYR A 132 -16.30 -3.08 -6.43
C TYR A 132 -16.34 -4.47 -5.76
N PRO A 133 -16.85 -4.66 -4.51
CA PRO A 133 -17.05 -5.99 -3.93
C PRO A 133 -17.99 -6.87 -4.75
N LEU A 134 -19.07 -6.31 -5.28
CA LEU A 134 -19.98 -7.03 -6.16
C LEU A 134 -19.29 -7.44 -7.47
N TYR A 135 -18.54 -6.52 -8.05
CA TYR A 135 -17.75 -6.76 -9.26
C TYR A 135 -16.74 -7.92 -9.07
N ILE A 136 -15.98 -7.90 -7.96
CA ILE A 136 -15.07 -9.00 -7.61
C ILE A 136 -15.84 -10.31 -7.50
N ARG A 137 -16.99 -10.31 -6.79
CA ARG A 137 -17.80 -11.52 -6.55
C ARG A 137 -18.31 -12.15 -7.85
N LEU A 138 -18.56 -11.38 -8.90
CA LEU A 138 -18.97 -11.87 -10.22
C LEU A 138 -17.83 -12.55 -11.00
N LEU A 139 -16.57 -12.28 -10.64
CA LEU A 139 -15.37 -12.75 -11.34
C LEU A 139 -14.61 -13.85 -10.60
N ILE A 140 -14.96 -14.12 -9.34
CA ILE A 140 -14.38 -15.23 -8.57
C ILE A 140 -15.26 -16.48 -8.67
N ASN A 141 -14.64 -17.64 -8.47
CA ASN A 141 -15.32 -18.93 -8.52
C ASN A 141 -14.70 -19.93 -7.52
N LYS A 142 -15.20 -21.17 -7.50
CA LYS A 142 -14.74 -22.23 -6.59
C LYS A 142 -13.27 -22.64 -6.80
N LYS A 143 -12.64 -22.25 -7.91
CA LYS A 143 -11.23 -22.52 -8.22
C LYS A 143 -10.33 -21.33 -7.95
N THR A 144 -10.87 -20.24 -7.40
CA THR A 144 -10.13 -19.02 -7.10
C THR A 144 -9.47 -19.12 -5.73
N PHE A 145 -8.20 -18.71 -5.67
CA PHE A 145 -7.44 -18.44 -4.46
C PHE A 145 -7.11 -16.95 -4.42
N ILE A 146 -7.13 -16.34 -3.24
CA ILE A 146 -6.79 -14.92 -3.09
C ILE A 146 -5.54 -14.80 -2.22
N ALA A 147 -4.50 -14.17 -2.75
CA ALA A 147 -3.31 -13.76 -2.03
C ALA A 147 -3.50 -12.32 -1.55
N VAL A 148 -3.25 -12.06 -0.28
CA VAL A 148 -3.37 -10.74 0.36
C VAL A 148 -2.11 -10.38 1.10
N GLN A 149 -1.94 -9.11 1.46
CA GLN A 149 -0.73 -8.63 2.12
C GLN A 149 -0.78 -8.77 3.65
N THR A 150 -1.97 -8.71 4.26
CA THR A 150 -2.13 -8.73 5.72
C THR A 150 -3.33 -9.58 6.16
N ASN A 151 -3.33 -10.03 7.41
CA ASN A 151 -4.46 -10.72 8.00
C ASN A 151 -5.69 -9.80 8.13
N GLN A 152 -5.50 -8.51 8.34
CA GLN A 152 -6.59 -7.53 8.28
C GLN A 152 -7.33 -7.62 6.94
N ILE A 153 -6.61 -7.63 5.81
CA ILE A 153 -7.22 -7.76 4.47
C ILE A 153 -7.89 -9.12 4.29
N LYS A 154 -7.27 -10.22 4.76
CA LYS A 154 -7.85 -11.56 4.76
C LYS A 154 -9.20 -11.61 5.49
N ASN A 155 -9.23 -11.08 6.71
CA ASN A 155 -10.43 -11.02 7.52
C ASN A 155 -11.52 -10.14 6.89
N GLY A 156 -11.12 -8.98 6.35
CA GLY A 156 -12.02 -8.05 5.66
C GLY A 156 -12.65 -8.67 4.42
N LEU A 157 -11.89 -9.35 3.57
CA LEU A 157 -12.40 -10.06 2.38
C LEU A 157 -13.37 -11.17 2.76
N SER A 158 -12.99 -12.01 3.72
CA SER A 158 -13.87 -13.10 4.17
C SER A 158 -15.20 -12.55 4.71
N LYS A 159 -15.16 -11.51 5.54
CA LYS A 159 -16.35 -10.88 6.11
C LYS A 159 -17.21 -10.18 5.06
N ARG A 160 -16.58 -9.44 4.13
CA ARG A 160 -17.28 -8.58 3.17
C ARG A 160 -17.81 -9.35 1.95
N LEU A 161 -17.03 -10.29 1.43
CA LEU A 161 -17.38 -11.07 0.23
C LEU A 161 -17.97 -12.43 0.55
N GLY A 162 -17.90 -12.90 1.81
CA GLY A 162 -18.25 -14.28 2.17
C GLY A 162 -17.27 -15.29 1.56
N PHE A 163 -16.02 -14.86 1.26
CA PHE A 163 -15.03 -15.74 0.64
C PHE A 163 -14.37 -16.64 1.70
N PRO A 164 -14.20 -17.95 1.42
CA PRO A 164 -13.66 -18.91 2.39
C PRO A 164 -12.23 -18.54 2.83
N LYS A 165 -11.99 -18.50 4.14
CA LYS A 165 -10.69 -18.13 4.72
C LYS A 165 -9.56 -19.10 4.36
N ASP A 166 -9.85 -20.36 4.16
CA ASP A 166 -8.92 -21.41 3.73
C ASP A 166 -8.40 -21.21 2.29
N ARG A 167 -9.08 -20.36 1.52
CA ARG A 167 -8.66 -19.96 0.17
C ARG A 167 -8.08 -18.54 0.10
N ILE A 168 -7.80 -17.93 1.25
CA ILE A 168 -7.10 -16.64 1.34
C ILE A 168 -5.79 -16.88 2.09
N GLY A 169 -4.66 -16.70 1.40
CA GLY A 169 -3.32 -16.76 1.99
C GLY A 169 -2.73 -15.37 2.18
N VAL A 170 -1.92 -15.20 3.23
CA VAL A 170 -1.16 -13.97 3.47
C VAL A 170 0.23 -14.13 2.86
N TYR A 171 0.59 -13.16 2.01
CA TYR A 171 1.86 -13.07 1.29
C TYR A 171 2.35 -11.63 1.39
N PHE A 172 3.28 -11.41 2.29
CA PHE A 172 3.91 -10.10 2.47
C PHE A 172 4.68 -9.72 1.19
N PRO A 173 4.59 -8.49 0.70
CA PRO A 173 5.49 -8.04 -0.36
C PRO A 173 6.91 -7.96 0.20
N GLU A 174 7.90 -8.23 -0.65
CA GLU A 174 9.29 -7.98 -0.28
C GLU A 174 9.46 -6.49 0.02
N THR A 175 10.03 -6.18 1.18
CA THR A 175 10.57 -4.86 1.42
C THR A 175 11.97 -4.83 0.83
N GLU A 176 12.24 -3.87 -0.05
CA GLU A 176 13.62 -3.66 -0.51
C GLU A 176 14.50 -3.42 0.73
N LYS A 177 15.59 -4.18 0.85
CA LYS A 177 16.58 -3.90 1.89
C LYS A 177 17.13 -2.50 1.61
N ILE A 178 16.82 -1.57 2.50
CA ILE A 178 17.33 -0.22 2.40
C ILE A 178 18.81 -0.28 2.76
N ASP A 179 19.68 0.02 1.79
CA ASP A 179 21.09 0.21 2.11
C ASP A 179 21.28 1.57 2.79
N VAL A 180 21.34 1.52 4.11
CA VAL A 180 21.48 2.73 4.94
C VAL A 180 22.77 3.46 4.65
N SER A 181 23.82 2.78 4.12
CA SER A 181 25.11 3.40 3.78
C SER A 181 25.04 4.27 2.53
N GLU A 182 24.10 4.01 1.63
CA GLU A 182 23.88 4.79 0.42
C GLU A 182 22.95 6.00 0.64
N LEU A 183 22.30 6.09 1.82
CA LEU A 183 21.41 7.20 2.13
C LEU A 183 22.21 8.40 2.65
N GLU A 184 22.19 9.46 1.87
CA GLU A 184 22.70 10.76 2.31
C GLU A 184 21.86 11.29 3.50
N SER A 185 22.53 12.01 4.42
CA SER A 185 21.82 12.70 5.49
C SER A 185 21.03 13.87 4.90
N TYR A 186 19.75 13.98 5.26
CA TYR A 186 18.95 15.15 4.92
C TYR A 186 19.10 16.21 6.02
N GLU A 187 19.46 17.43 5.64
CA GLU A 187 19.61 18.55 6.58
C GLU A 187 18.29 19.27 6.78
N TYR A 188 17.73 19.15 7.96
CA TYR A 188 16.58 19.92 8.41
C TYR A 188 17.00 21.26 9.02
N GLU A 189 16.05 22.18 9.18
CA GLU A 189 16.25 23.44 9.89
C GLU A 189 16.76 23.17 11.31
N THR A 190 17.82 23.87 11.71
CA THR A 190 18.40 23.74 13.05
C THR A 190 17.43 24.16 14.15
N GLU A 191 17.57 23.59 15.34
CA GLU A 191 16.72 23.85 16.51
C GLU A 191 15.23 23.52 16.33
N THR A 192 14.88 22.71 15.32
CA THR A 192 13.51 22.22 15.09
C THR A 192 13.43 20.71 15.26
N TYR A 193 12.21 20.22 15.51
CA TYR A 193 11.89 18.80 15.57
C TYR A 193 11.09 18.43 14.31
N ASN A 194 11.64 17.57 13.50
CA ASN A 194 11.14 17.29 12.17
C ASN A 194 10.45 15.94 12.10
N PHE A 195 9.15 15.95 11.93
CA PHE A 195 8.33 14.78 11.66
C PHE A 195 7.98 14.72 10.18
N ILE A 196 7.78 13.52 9.64
CA ILE A 196 7.44 13.35 8.22
C ILE A 196 6.20 12.48 8.04
N TYR A 197 5.36 12.81 7.06
CA TYR A 197 4.24 11.99 6.63
C TYR A 197 4.18 11.89 5.09
N PRO A 198 4.70 10.79 4.50
CA PRO A 198 4.68 10.57 3.07
C PRO A 198 3.38 9.88 2.64
N ALA A 199 2.38 10.65 2.26
CA ALA A 199 1.10 10.11 1.83
C ALA A 199 0.44 10.97 0.75
N THR A 200 -0.34 10.33 -0.12
CA THR A 200 -1.17 11.00 -1.12
C THR A 200 -2.37 11.72 -0.48
N PRO A 201 -2.94 12.77 -1.11
CA PRO A 201 -3.99 13.62 -0.53
C PRO A 201 -5.39 12.95 -0.52
N PHE A 202 -5.48 11.70 -0.11
CA PHE A 202 -6.76 11.04 0.12
C PHE A 202 -7.27 11.29 1.53
N GLU A 203 -8.60 11.47 1.72
CA GLU A 203 -9.20 11.73 3.02
C GLU A 203 -8.88 10.66 4.06
N PHE A 204 -8.93 9.39 3.69
CA PHE A 204 -8.63 8.28 4.60
C PHE A 204 -7.16 8.21 5.04
N LYS A 205 -6.30 9.06 4.48
CA LYS A 205 -4.94 9.28 4.98
C LYS A 205 -4.89 10.21 6.18
N GLU A 206 -6.01 10.88 6.50
CA GLU A 206 -6.21 11.65 7.74
C GLU A 206 -5.13 12.70 8.02
N HIS A 207 -4.64 13.38 6.98
CA HIS A 207 -3.63 14.45 7.13
C HIS A 207 -4.08 15.55 8.11
N ILE A 208 -5.38 15.86 8.14
CA ILE A 208 -5.93 16.89 9.03
C ILE A 208 -5.74 16.54 10.52
N THR A 209 -5.64 15.25 10.85
CA THR A 209 -5.32 14.79 12.20
C THR A 209 -4.01 15.38 12.70
N LEU A 210 -3.02 15.57 11.81
CA LEU A 210 -1.74 16.16 12.18
C LEU A 210 -1.88 17.66 12.53
N ALA A 211 -2.76 18.38 11.83
CA ALA A 211 -3.01 19.79 12.16
C ALA A 211 -3.73 19.93 13.51
N TYR A 212 -4.69 19.06 13.80
CA TYR A 212 -5.33 19.02 15.13
C TYR A 212 -4.32 18.64 16.22
N ALA A 213 -3.47 17.65 15.96
CA ALA A 213 -2.44 17.19 16.90
C ALA A 213 -1.42 18.28 17.25
N VAL A 214 -0.95 19.05 16.25
CA VAL A 214 -0.04 20.18 16.49
C VAL A 214 -0.74 21.26 17.30
N ASN A 215 -2.01 21.54 17.01
CA ASN A 215 -2.78 22.51 17.83
C ASN A 215 -2.93 22.05 19.28
N GLU A 216 -3.16 20.75 19.52
CA GLU A 216 -3.19 20.18 20.88
C GLU A 216 -1.79 20.22 21.54
N ALA A 217 -0.71 20.03 20.78
CA ALA A 217 0.66 20.20 21.29
C ALA A 217 0.92 21.62 21.79
N TYR A 218 0.40 22.65 21.10
CA TYR A 218 0.48 24.04 21.60
C TYR A 218 -0.23 24.25 22.92
N LYS A 219 -1.39 23.61 23.14
CA LYS A 219 -2.11 23.71 24.43
C LYS A 219 -1.32 23.05 25.57
N GLN A 220 -0.56 22.01 25.29
CA GLN A 220 0.21 21.24 26.28
C GLN A 220 1.59 21.86 26.54
N ASN A 221 2.32 22.27 25.51
CA ASN A 221 3.65 22.88 25.62
C ASN A 221 3.91 23.83 24.45
N PRO A 222 3.55 25.13 24.55
CA PRO A 222 3.69 26.10 23.47
C PRO A 222 5.14 26.27 22.99
N GLU A 223 6.11 26.27 23.91
CA GLU A 223 7.52 26.52 23.57
C GLU A 223 8.11 25.38 22.75
N LEU A 224 7.74 24.14 23.04
CA LEU A 224 8.19 22.99 22.27
C LEU A 224 7.41 22.88 20.95
N ALA A 225 6.11 23.16 20.98
CA ALA A 225 5.25 23.11 19.79
C ALA A 225 5.69 24.07 18.67
N LYS A 226 6.21 25.27 19.01
CA LYS A 226 6.79 26.21 18.03
C LYS A 226 7.95 25.62 17.22
N LYS A 227 8.66 24.65 17.79
CA LYS A 227 9.83 24.00 17.16
C LYS A 227 9.46 22.80 16.29
N ILE A 228 8.20 22.33 16.33
CA ILE A 228 7.74 21.18 15.55
C ILE A 228 7.60 21.60 14.07
N ARG A 229 8.10 20.74 13.19
CA ARG A 229 7.90 20.80 11.73
C ARG A 229 7.32 19.47 11.25
N VAL A 230 6.19 19.52 10.58
CA VAL A 230 5.54 18.37 9.94
C VAL A 230 5.79 18.48 8.44
N ASN A 231 6.63 17.60 7.93
CA ASN A 231 7.06 17.56 6.54
C ASN A 231 6.10 16.68 5.74
N LEU A 232 5.41 17.27 4.76
CA LEU A 232 4.41 16.61 3.93
C LEU A 232 4.91 16.47 2.50
N THR A 233 4.71 15.29 1.89
CA THR A 233 4.99 15.06 0.46
C THR A 233 3.82 15.49 -0.43
N LEU A 234 3.18 16.57 -0.05
CA LEU A 234 2.06 17.22 -0.72
C LEU A 234 2.45 18.63 -1.15
N SER A 235 1.73 19.17 -2.11
CA SER A 235 1.77 20.59 -2.46
C SER A 235 0.69 21.34 -1.68
N LEU A 236 0.97 22.60 -1.32
CA LEU A 236 -0.04 23.47 -0.73
C LEU A 236 -1.24 23.58 -1.68
N GLY A 237 -2.46 23.51 -1.15
CA GLY A 237 -3.72 23.53 -1.90
C GLY A 237 -4.27 22.15 -2.28
N GLU A 238 -3.52 21.06 -2.09
CA GLU A 238 -4.06 19.70 -2.36
C GLU A 238 -5.11 19.28 -1.33
N LEU A 239 -5.05 19.82 -0.09
CA LEU A 239 -6.01 19.58 1.01
C LEU A 239 -6.54 20.90 1.58
N PRO A 240 -7.47 21.58 0.89
CA PRO A 240 -7.94 22.92 1.27
C PRO A 240 -8.50 23.02 2.70
N ASP A 241 -9.19 21.98 3.19
CA ASP A 241 -9.76 22.00 4.55
C ASP A 241 -8.65 21.99 5.62
N MET A 242 -7.57 21.23 5.40
CA MET A 242 -6.41 21.22 6.27
C MET A 242 -5.66 22.56 6.19
N ASP A 243 -5.43 23.07 5.00
CA ASP A 243 -4.73 24.35 4.78
C ASP A 243 -5.46 25.53 5.45
N ASN A 244 -6.80 25.53 5.34
CA ASN A 244 -7.63 26.53 6.00
C ASN A 244 -7.55 26.43 7.54
N TYR A 245 -7.57 25.19 8.07
CA TYR A 245 -7.43 24.99 9.52
C TYR A 245 -6.06 25.45 10.03
N ILE A 246 -4.98 25.10 9.32
CA ILE A 246 -3.62 25.54 9.63
C ILE A 246 -3.56 27.07 9.71
N LYS A 247 -4.08 27.77 8.69
CA LYS A 247 -4.09 29.23 8.65
C LYS A 247 -4.93 29.86 9.73
N GLN A 248 -6.14 29.33 10.01
CA GLN A 248 -7.03 29.85 11.05
C GLN A 248 -6.45 29.73 12.46
N ASN A 249 -5.55 28.76 12.68
CA ASN A 249 -4.95 28.52 14.00
C ASN A 249 -3.48 29.00 14.08
N GLY A 250 -2.94 29.69 13.07
CA GLY A 250 -1.59 30.23 13.07
C GLY A 250 -0.50 29.16 13.11
N LEU A 251 -0.73 28.01 12.44
CA LEU A 251 0.16 26.87 12.46
C LEU A 251 1.05 26.77 11.20
N GLU A 252 1.09 27.80 10.34
CA GLU A 252 1.78 27.78 9.07
C GLU A 252 3.26 27.43 9.20
N ASN A 253 3.91 27.91 10.26
CA ASN A 253 5.33 27.59 10.51
C ASN A 253 5.59 26.14 10.92
N ASN A 254 4.55 25.38 11.27
CA ASN A 254 4.68 23.98 11.64
C ASN A 254 4.57 23.02 10.46
N PHE A 255 4.13 23.45 9.29
CA PHE A 255 3.89 22.59 8.14
C PHE A 255 4.76 22.97 6.95
N VAL A 256 5.53 21.98 6.46
CA VAL A 256 6.43 22.15 5.29
C VAL A 256 5.91 21.25 4.16
N TYR A 257 5.60 21.88 3.02
CA TYR A 257 5.06 21.21 1.85
C TYR A 257 6.17 21.01 0.80
N HIS A 258 6.61 19.76 0.62
CA HIS A 258 7.70 19.42 -0.31
C HIS A 258 7.20 19.09 -1.73
N GLY A 259 5.90 18.84 -1.89
CA GLY A 259 5.38 18.23 -3.11
C GLY A 259 5.83 16.78 -3.26
N ARG A 260 5.83 16.27 -4.49
CA ARG A 260 6.33 14.91 -4.77
C ARG A 260 7.85 14.91 -4.80
N ILE A 261 8.45 14.06 -4.00
CA ILE A 261 9.92 13.89 -3.92
C ILE A 261 10.33 12.48 -4.37
N PRO A 262 11.56 12.30 -4.89
CA PRO A 262 12.10 10.98 -5.22
C PRO A 262 12.17 10.07 -4.00
N HIS A 263 11.98 8.76 -4.19
CA HIS A 263 11.94 7.78 -3.10
C HIS A 263 13.23 7.75 -2.27
N GLN A 264 14.40 7.84 -2.93
CA GLN A 264 15.70 7.91 -2.25
C GLN A 264 15.79 9.12 -1.29
N GLN A 265 15.37 10.30 -1.77
CA GLN A 265 15.32 11.51 -0.94
C GLN A 265 14.33 11.36 0.21
N LEU A 266 13.17 10.72 -0.02
CA LEU A 266 12.20 10.43 1.03
C LEU A 266 12.82 9.58 2.13
N LEU A 267 13.54 8.51 1.78
CA LEU A 267 14.22 7.64 2.75
C LEU A 267 15.27 8.41 3.56
N SER A 268 16.04 9.29 2.91
CA SER A 268 17.00 10.20 3.60
C SER A 268 16.27 11.12 4.59
N MET A 269 15.14 11.69 4.20
CA MET A 269 14.33 12.52 5.09
C MET A 269 13.76 11.73 6.26
N VAL A 270 13.24 10.52 6.03
CA VAL A 270 12.74 9.64 7.10
C VAL A 270 13.87 9.28 8.08
N LYS A 271 15.05 8.89 7.57
CA LYS A 271 16.22 8.56 8.37
C LYS A 271 16.68 9.72 9.25
N SER A 272 16.59 10.96 8.75
CA SER A 272 17.06 12.16 9.46
C SER A 272 15.97 12.82 10.33
N SER A 273 14.72 12.34 10.28
CA SER A 273 13.61 12.92 11.03
C SER A 273 13.53 12.42 12.48
N ASP A 274 12.86 13.19 13.33
CA ASP A 274 12.54 12.80 14.72
C ASP A 274 11.42 11.75 14.80
N GLY A 275 10.70 11.51 13.71
CA GLY A 275 9.69 10.46 13.63
C GLY A 275 8.80 10.51 12.39
N LEU A 276 8.26 9.35 12.06
CA LEU A 276 7.17 9.20 11.09
C LEU A 276 5.83 9.38 11.79
N LEU A 277 4.97 10.26 11.28
CA LEU A 277 3.56 10.37 11.70
C LEU A 277 2.69 9.60 10.70
N PHE A 278 1.85 8.69 11.18
CA PHE A 278 1.06 7.83 10.28
C PHE A 278 -0.41 7.71 10.73
N PRO A 279 -1.23 8.75 10.52
CA PRO A 279 -2.63 8.77 10.92
C PRO A 279 -3.57 8.04 9.95
N SER A 280 -3.07 7.39 8.89
CA SER A 280 -3.88 6.70 7.90
C SER A 280 -4.81 5.66 8.53
N VAL A 281 -6.09 5.64 8.10
CA VAL A 281 -7.10 4.68 8.60
C VAL A 281 -7.39 3.54 7.63
N ILE A 282 -6.94 3.66 6.39
CA ILE A 282 -7.12 2.61 5.36
C ILE A 282 -5.81 2.33 4.65
N GLU A 283 -5.26 1.15 4.92
CA GLU A 283 -4.06 0.63 4.27
C GLU A 283 -4.20 -0.86 3.96
N THR A 284 -3.43 -1.30 3.00
CA THR A 284 -3.22 -2.73 2.77
C THR A 284 -2.00 -3.24 3.53
N LEU A 285 -0.96 -2.42 3.60
CA LEU A 285 0.29 -2.71 4.29
C LEU A 285 0.84 -1.47 5.01
N GLY A 286 0.93 -0.32 4.32
CA GLY A 286 1.59 0.88 4.86
C GLY A 286 3.11 0.80 4.72
N LEU A 287 3.62 0.73 3.49
CA LEU A 287 5.07 0.68 3.22
C LEU A 287 5.90 1.70 4.00
N PRO A 288 5.46 2.98 4.15
CA PRO A 288 6.22 3.94 4.94
C PRO A 288 6.45 3.54 6.40
N LEU A 289 5.57 2.73 6.99
CA LEU A 289 5.77 2.19 8.34
C LEU A 289 6.98 1.26 8.39
N LEU A 290 7.10 0.37 7.40
CA LEU A 290 8.22 -0.56 7.28
C LEU A 290 9.53 0.15 6.96
N GLU A 291 9.46 1.14 6.07
CA GLU A 291 10.62 1.97 5.70
C GLU A 291 11.17 2.71 6.93
N ALA A 292 10.29 3.38 7.70
CA ALA A 292 10.69 4.07 8.92
C ALA A 292 11.27 3.10 9.98
N ALA A 293 10.62 1.97 10.20
CA ALA A 293 11.09 0.97 11.14
C ALA A 293 12.45 0.37 10.72
N SER A 294 12.65 0.10 9.43
CA SER A 294 13.92 -0.39 8.88
C SER A 294 15.08 0.61 9.03
N LEU A 295 14.74 1.90 9.14
CA LEU A 295 15.70 2.98 9.42
C LEU A 295 15.87 3.27 10.91
N GLY A 296 15.11 2.59 11.78
CA GLY A 296 15.10 2.84 13.21
C GLY A 296 14.42 4.14 13.61
N THR A 297 13.67 4.76 12.70
CA THR A 297 12.96 6.02 12.93
C THR A 297 11.73 5.81 13.80
N PRO A 298 11.52 6.59 14.88
CA PRO A 298 10.31 6.52 15.70
C PRO A 298 9.04 6.64 14.86
N VAL A 299 7.99 5.89 15.20
CA VAL A 299 6.70 5.91 14.51
C VAL A 299 5.59 6.27 15.48
N ILE A 300 4.75 7.25 15.14
CA ILE A 300 3.47 7.48 15.80
C ILE A 300 2.37 7.13 14.80
N ALA A 301 1.53 6.16 15.13
CA ALA A 301 0.52 5.67 14.20
C ALA A 301 -0.83 5.42 14.89
N ASN A 302 -1.91 5.42 14.11
CA ASN A 302 -3.21 5.00 14.61
C ASN A 302 -3.17 3.56 15.13
N ASP A 303 -3.85 3.32 16.25
CA ASP A 303 -4.01 2.00 16.88
C ASP A 303 -4.97 1.13 16.05
N LEU A 304 -4.44 0.51 14.99
CA LEU A 304 -5.19 -0.28 14.02
C LEU A 304 -4.49 -1.64 13.76
N GLU A 305 -5.30 -2.65 13.45
CA GLU A 305 -4.85 -4.04 13.27
C GLU A 305 -3.66 -4.16 12.31
N TYR A 306 -3.68 -3.44 11.17
CA TYR A 306 -2.58 -3.50 10.20
C TYR A 306 -1.26 -2.91 10.74
N VAL A 307 -1.32 -1.87 11.58
CA VAL A 307 -0.12 -1.27 12.18
C VAL A 307 0.54 -2.25 13.14
N HIS A 308 -0.25 -2.92 13.98
CA HIS A 308 0.23 -3.97 14.87
C HIS A 308 0.82 -5.15 14.11
N GLU A 309 0.20 -5.54 12.98
CA GLU A 309 0.70 -6.65 12.16
C GLU A 309 2.03 -6.30 11.48
N VAL A 310 2.12 -5.08 10.91
CA VAL A 310 3.28 -4.62 10.15
C VAL A 310 4.48 -4.29 11.03
N LEU A 311 4.25 -3.70 12.20
CA LEU A 311 5.29 -3.29 13.15
C LEU A 311 5.41 -4.22 14.37
N ASN A 312 4.94 -5.47 14.24
CA ASN A 312 5.04 -6.45 15.31
C ASN A 312 6.50 -6.72 15.70
N GLY A 313 6.87 -6.35 16.92
CA GLY A 313 8.24 -6.48 17.43
C GLY A 313 9.14 -5.26 17.17
N TYR A 314 8.62 -4.15 16.63
CA TYR A 314 9.35 -2.89 16.56
C TYR A 314 9.10 -2.04 17.82
N ASP A 315 10.13 -1.78 18.61
CA ASP A 315 10.02 -1.02 19.87
C ASP A 315 9.77 0.48 19.66
N GLY A 316 10.06 0.99 18.44
CA GLY A 316 9.97 2.41 18.10
C GLY A 316 8.56 2.91 17.78
N VAL A 317 7.51 2.09 17.91
CA VAL A 317 6.15 2.48 17.57
C VAL A 317 5.35 2.94 18.79
N LYS A 318 4.58 4.02 18.61
CA LYS A 318 3.59 4.55 19.56
C LYS A 318 2.21 4.55 18.93
N TYR A 319 1.31 3.83 19.55
CA TYR A 319 -0.07 3.71 19.07
C TYR A 319 -0.94 4.81 19.67
N VAL A 320 -1.81 5.41 18.85
CA VAL A 320 -2.79 6.43 19.26
C VAL A 320 -4.16 6.06 18.70
N LYS A 321 -5.20 6.15 19.50
CA LYS A 321 -6.57 5.92 19.02
C LYS A 321 -6.92 6.90 17.89
N VAL A 322 -7.66 6.41 16.91
CA VAL A 322 -8.15 7.23 15.81
C VAL A 322 -8.91 8.44 16.37
N HIS A 323 -8.55 9.64 15.90
CA HIS A 323 -9.11 10.94 16.29
C HIS A 323 -8.87 11.35 17.75
N ASP A 324 -7.96 10.70 18.48
CA ASP A 324 -7.50 11.17 19.79
C ASP A 324 -6.39 12.22 19.61
N TYR A 325 -6.78 13.43 19.21
CA TYR A 325 -5.85 14.50 18.85
C TYR A 325 -5.00 14.98 20.03
N GLU A 326 -5.54 14.92 21.26
CA GLU A 326 -4.81 15.26 22.48
C GLU A 326 -3.65 14.28 22.69
N GLU A 327 -3.92 12.99 22.59
CA GLU A 327 -2.88 11.96 22.70
C GLU A 327 -1.86 12.04 21.54
N TRP A 328 -2.31 12.35 20.31
CA TRP A 328 -1.41 12.61 19.19
C TRP A 328 -0.45 13.74 19.51
N GLY A 329 -0.95 14.90 20.00
CA GLY A 329 -0.12 16.05 20.42
C GLY A 329 0.89 15.65 21.49
N ARG A 330 0.44 14.91 22.52
CA ARG A 330 1.29 14.42 23.60
C ARG A 330 2.40 13.49 23.13
N LYS A 331 2.08 12.56 22.20
CA LYS A 331 3.08 11.65 21.63
C LYS A 331 4.11 12.39 20.77
N ILE A 332 3.70 13.37 19.96
CA ILE A 332 4.60 14.21 19.17
C ILE A 332 5.57 14.93 20.11
N LEU A 333 5.08 15.61 21.14
CA LEU A 333 5.94 16.29 22.14
C LEU A 333 6.93 15.34 22.81
N THR A 334 6.51 14.12 23.12
CA THR A 334 7.37 13.11 23.73
C THR A 334 8.45 12.60 22.77
N CYS A 335 8.19 12.57 21.46
CA CYS A 335 9.14 12.16 20.45
C CYS A 335 10.24 13.21 20.21
N CYS A 336 10.01 14.49 20.48
CA CYS A 336 11.00 15.55 20.30
C CYS A 336 12.33 15.33 21.03
N SER A 337 12.38 14.46 22.03
CA SER A 337 13.60 14.15 22.79
C SER A 337 14.08 12.71 22.61
N GLN A 338 13.47 11.95 21.69
CA GLN A 338 13.78 10.54 21.49
C GLN A 338 14.92 10.33 20.50
N LYS A 339 15.77 9.35 20.80
CA LYS A 339 16.76 8.83 19.86
C LYS A 339 16.13 7.78 18.95
N HIS A 340 16.73 7.55 17.81
CA HIS A 340 16.38 6.44 16.92
C HIS A 340 16.54 5.09 17.64
N TYR A 341 15.75 4.15 17.22
CA TYR A 341 15.75 2.77 17.70
C TYR A 341 16.69 1.90 16.88
N ALA A 342 16.91 0.68 17.30
CA ALA A 342 17.56 -0.31 16.46
C ALA A 342 16.73 -0.54 15.18
N PRO A 343 17.36 -0.58 13.99
CA PRO A 343 16.67 -0.90 12.76
C PRO A 343 15.89 -2.21 12.86
N TYR A 344 14.62 -2.17 12.44
CA TYR A 344 13.75 -3.33 12.44
C TYR A 344 13.93 -4.12 11.15
N SER A 345 14.18 -5.40 11.28
CA SER A 345 14.18 -6.31 10.14
C SER A 345 12.92 -7.16 10.19
N LEU A 346 12.10 -7.08 9.16
CA LEU A 346 11.05 -8.08 8.98
C LEU A 346 11.69 -9.48 8.96
N PRO A 347 11.06 -10.47 9.58
CA PRO A 347 11.46 -11.86 9.39
C PRO A 347 11.58 -12.17 7.90
N GLU A 348 12.65 -12.88 7.50
CA GLU A 348 12.77 -13.33 6.11
C GLU A 348 11.51 -14.15 5.77
N ASP A 349 10.68 -13.58 4.91
CA ASP A 349 9.45 -14.23 4.46
C ASP A 349 9.63 -14.62 2.98
N ASN A 350 9.63 -15.93 2.71
CA ASN A 350 9.62 -16.48 1.36
C ASN A 350 8.25 -16.32 0.67
N SER A 351 7.57 -15.21 0.91
CA SER A 351 6.20 -14.99 0.42
C SER A 351 6.10 -15.09 -1.10
N TRP A 352 7.04 -14.51 -1.83
CA TRP A 352 7.02 -14.62 -3.29
C TRP A 352 7.32 -16.04 -3.76
N GLU A 353 8.28 -16.75 -3.16
CA GLU A 353 8.53 -18.16 -3.46
C GLU A 353 7.28 -19.00 -3.19
N ARG A 354 6.65 -18.82 -2.02
CA ARG A 354 5.41 -19.53 -1.66
C ARG A 354 4.25 -19.17 -2.60
N LEU A 355 4.15 -17.91 -3.03
CA LEU A 355 3.13 -17.48 -3.98
C LEU A 355 3.38 -18.09 -5.37
N MET A 356 4.62 -18.13 -5.83
CA MET A 356 4.99 -18.78 -7.09
C MET A 356 4.68 -20.28 -7.04
N LYS A 357 4.99 -20.98 -5.95
CA LYS A 357 4.58 -22.37 -5.74
C LYS A 357 3.06 -22.56 -5.75
N LEU A 358 2.30 -21.67 -5.12
CA LEU A 358 0.83 -21.67 -5.22
C LEU A 358 0.36 -21.56 -6.67
N ILE A 359 0.97 -20.69 -7.46
CA ILE A 359 0.63 -20.48 -8.87
C ILE A 359 0.99 -21.73 -9.69
N THR A 360 2.17 -22.28 -9.52
CA THR A 360 2.70 -23.40 -10.35
C THR A 360 2.21 -24.77 -9.87
N GLU A 361 2.21 -25.06 -8.58
CA GLU A 361 1.94 -26.39 -8.02
C GLU A 361 0.52 -26.52 -7.45
N GLY A 362 -0.06 -25.42 -6.96
CA GLY A 362 -1.35 -25.39 -6.29
C GLY A 362 -1.25 -25.33 -4.78
N ILE A 363 -2.39 -25.45 -4.12
CA ILE A 363 -2.46 -25.42 -2.66
C ILE A 363 -1.73 -26.64 -2.14
N ILE A 364 -0.57 -26.44 -1.52
CA ILE A 364 0.07 -27.44 -0.70
C ILE A 364 -0.78 -27.50 0.58
N GLN A 365 -1.65 -28.49 0.70
CA GLN A 365 -2.26 -28.81 1.98
C GLN A 365 -1.12 -29.23 2.91
N ASN A 366 -0.71 -28.33 3.80
CA ASN A 366 0.06 -28.75 4.97
C ASN A 366 -0.84 -29.72 5.76
N LYS A 367 -0.55 -31.00 5.63
CA LYS A 367 -1.11 -32.05 6.49
C LYS A 367 -0.65 -31.87 7.92
#